data_1b5854b6f7c273c8115e131a8575b1a3
#
_entry.id   1b5854b6f7c273c8115e131a8575b1a3
#
_cell.length_a   1.000
_cell.length_b   1.000
_cell.length_c   1.000
_cell.angle_alpha   90.00
_cell.angle_beta   90.00
_cell.angle_gamma   90.00
#
_symmetry.space_group_name_H-M   'P 1'
#
loop_
_entity.id
_entity.type
_entity.pdbx_description
1 polymer ?
#
loop_
_entity_poly.entity_id
_entity_poly.type
_entity_poly.pdbx_seq_one_letter_code
_entity_poly.pdbx_strand_id
1 'polypeptide(L)'
;MLAQIEEGAACDVFFSAAQKQMDTLQNDDQLVVDGTRHNVVNNQVVVITYKGSGTAVTGLENLKDAKSIAMADGSVPVGKYTRQAW
;
A
#
# COMPACT_ATOMS: atom_id res chain seq x y z
N MET A 1 -5.68 -9.48 6.99
CA MET A 1 -6.44 -8.86 8.10
C MET A 1 -7.92 -8.68 7.78
N LEU A 2 -8.26 -8.22 6.60
CA LEU A 2 -9.67 -8.08 6.19
C LEU A 2 -10.46 -9.37 6.36
N ALA A 3 -9.96 -10.48 5.83
CA ALA A 3 -10.66 -11.77 5.90
C ALA A 3 -10.90 -12.22 7.35
N GLN A 4 -9.97 -11.96 8.24
CA GLN A 4 -10.10 -12.29 9.66
C GLN A 4 -11.22 -11.50 10.32
N ILE A 5 -11.37 -10.23 9.97
CA ILE A 5 -12.45 -9.37 10.49
C ILE A 5 -13.79 -9.85 9.95
N GLU A 6 -13.87 -10.21 8.67
CA GLU A 6 -15.07 -10.75 8.05
C GLU A 6 -15.51 -12.06 8.70
N GLU A 7 -14.55 -12.85 9.20
CA GLU A 7 -14.81 -14.11 9.90
C GLU A 7 -15.19 -13.93 11.37
N GLY A 8 -15.23 -12.68 11.86
CA GLY A 8 -15.68 -12.40 13.21
C GLY A 8 -14.56 -12.16 14.22
N ALA A 9 -13.31 -11.94 13.78
CA ALA A 9 -12.24 -11.58 14.70
C ALA A 9 -12.53 -10.24 15.37
N ALA A 10 -12.24 -10.15 16.66
CA ALA A 10 -12.40 -8.89 17.40
C ALA A 10 -11.44 -7.84 16.87
N CYS A 11 -11.99 -6.66 16.51
CA CYS A 11 -11.20 -5.57 15.98
C CYS A 11 -11.86 -4.25 16.38
N ASP A 12 -11.20 -3.50 17.24
CA ASP A 12 -11.70 -2.19 17.68
C ASP A 12 -11.29 -1.08 16.74
N VAL A 13 -10.08 -1.17 16.16
CA VAL A 13 -9.55 -0.19 15.23
C VAL A 13 -8.88 -0.92 14.07
N PHE A 14 -9.25 -0.55 12.85
CA PHE A 14 -8.65 -1.07 11.63
C PHE A 14 -8.03 0.08 10.83
N PHE A 15 -6.75 -0.04 10.51
CA PHE A 15 -6.01 0.97 9.77
C PHE A 15 -5.46 0.36 8.49
N SER A 16 -6.08 0.70 7.35
CA SER A 16 -5.73 0.14 6.05
C SER A 16 -4.94 1.13 5.21
N ALA A 17 -3.96 0.63 4.47
CA ALA A 17 -3.20 1.42 3.50
C ALA A 17 -3.93 1.61 2.16
N ALA A 18 -5.07 0.94 1.95
CA ALA A 18 -5.83 1.06 0.72
C ALA A 18 -7.32 1.23 1.02
N GLN A 19 -7.99 1.98 0.16
CA GLN A 19 -9.43 2.21 0.29
C GLN A 19 -10.26 0.95 0.02
N LYS A 20 -9.75 0.03 -0.80
CA LYS A 20 -10.48 -1.17 -1.22
C LYS A 20 -10.96 -1.99 -0.02
N GLN A 21 -10.09 -2.27 0.94
CA GLN A 21 -10.43 -3.04 2.13
C GLN A 21 -11.48 -2.32 2.99
N MET A 22 -11.35 -1.01 3.11
CA MET A 22 -12.33 -0.21 3.84
C MET A 22 -13.68 -0.20 3.15
N ASP A 23 -13.69 -0.10 1.81
CA ASP A 23 -14.92 -0.14 1.04
C ASP A 23 -15.65 -1.47 1.20
N THR A 24 -14.91 -2.58 1.22
CA THR A 24 -15.47 -3.91 1.44
C THR A 24 -16.11 -4.01 2.82
N LEU A 25 -15.42 -3.57 3.86
CA LEU A 25 -15.94 -3.61 5.23
C LEU A 25 -17.16 -2.72 5.43
N GLN A 26 -17.18 -1.55 4.80
CA GLN A 26 -18.26 -0.58 4.97
C GLN A 26 -19.48 -0.92 4.12
N ASN A 27 -19.27 -1.22 2.83
CA ASN A 27 -20.36 -1.34 1.87
C ASN A 27 -20.88 -2.77 1.73
N ASP A 28 -19.97 -3.76 1.69
CA ASP A 28 -20.33 -5.15 1.48
C ASP A 28 -20.67 -5.85 2.80
N ASP A 29 -19.81 -5.69 3.80
CA ASP A 29 -19.93 -6.40 5.07
C ASP A 29 -20.68 -5.58 6.13
N GLN A 30 -20.79 -4.27 5.95
CA GLN A 30 -21.48 -3.34 6.87
C GLN A 30 -20.96 -3.46 8.32
N LEU A 31 -19.65 -3.65 8.47
CA LEU A 31 -19.02 -3.83 9.78
C LEU A 31 -18.40 -2.56 10.34
N VAL A 32 -18.42 -1.45 9.59
CA VAL A 32 -17.88 -0.17 10.04
C VAL A 32 -19.00 0.63 10.72
N VAL A 33 -18.75 1.08 11.94
CA VAL A 33 -19.69 1.96 12.67
C VAL A 33 -19.80 3.29 11.91
N ASP A 34 -21.01 3.76 11.71
CA ASP A 34 -21.26 5.00 10.97
C ASP A 34 -20.51 6.18 11.56
N GLY A 35 -19.86 6.97 10.68
CA GLY A 35 -19.13 8.15 11.08
C GLY A 35 -17.74 7.91 11.66
N THR A 36 -17.28 6.66 11.70
CA THR A 36 -15.96 6.33 12.28
C THR A 36 -14.87 6.11 11.25
N ARG A 37 -15.20 6.12 9.95
CA ARG A 37 -14.22 5.96 8.88
C ARG A 37 -13.61 7.31 8.52
N HIS A 38 -12.28 7.43 8.65
CA HIS A 38 -11.55 8.66 8.36
C HIS A 38 -10.27 8.37 7.59
N ASN A 39 -9.95 9.24 6.64
CA ASN A 39 -8.64 9.26 6.01
C ASN A 39 -7.68 10.02 6.94
N VAL A 40 -6.63 9.34 7.39
CA VAL A 40 -5.75 9.87 8.44
C VAL A 40 -4.50 10.50 7.87
N VAL A 41 -3.84 9.79 6.93
CA VAL A 41 -2.57 10.21 6.33
C VAL A 41 -2.55 9.89 4.85
N ASN A 42 -1.68 10.60 4.12
CA ASN A 42 -1.40 10.33 2.72
C ASN A 42 -0.11 9.54 2.59
N ASN A 43 0.01 8.79 1.49
CA ASN A 43 1.22 8.05 1.15
C ASN A 43 1.87 8.64 -0.09
N GLN A 44 3.17 8.45 -0.19
CA GLN A 44 3.93 8.77 -1.40
C GLN A 44 4.87 7.60 -1.69
N VAL A 45 4.90 7.17 -2.95
CA VAL A 45 5.84 6.14 -3.40
C VAL A 45 7.16 6.79 -3.73
N VAL A 46 8.24 6.23 -3.24
CA VAL A 46 9.58 6.76 -3.47
C VAL A 46 10.51 5.64 -3.92
N VAL A 47 11.57 6.03 -4.62
CA VAL A 47 12.66 5.12 -4.99
C VAL A 47 13.80 5.33 -4.02
N ILE A 48 14.31 4.24 -3.48
CA ILE A 48 15.47 4.29 -2.59
C ILE A 48 16.60 3.45 -3.15
N THR A 49 17.83 3.82 -2.81
CA THR A 49 19.02 3.04 -3.12
C THR A 49 19.75 2.72 -1.83
N TYR A 50 20.43 1.58 -1.82
CA TYR A 50 21.26 1.21 -0.69
C TYR A 50 22.43 2.19 -0.55
N LYS A 51 22.65 2.68 0.65
CA LYS A 51 23.76 3.62 0.93
C LYS A 51 25.09 2.95 0.59
N GLY A 52 25.87 3.60 -0.26
CA GLY A 52 27.16 3.08 -0.72
C GLY A 52 27.05 2.06 -1.86
N SER A 53 25.88 1.92 -2.49
CA SER A 53 25.68 0.96 -3.58
C SER A 53 26.46 1.30 -4.85
N GLY A 54 26.85 2.56 -5.02
CA GLY A 54 27.52 3.02 -6.23
C GLY A 54 26.67 2.95 -7.49
N THR A 55 25.34 2.87 -7.35
CA THR A 55 24.43 2.78 -8.49
C THR A 55 24.40 4.07 -9.30
N ALA A 56 24.22 3.94 -10.61
CA ALA A 56 24.01 5.06 -11.51
C ALA A 56 22.58 5.61 -11.45
N VAL A 57 21.67 4.94 -10.75
CA VAL A 57 20.26 5.33 -10.67
C VAL A 57 20.11 6.53 -9.73
N THR A 58 19.57 7.63 -10.25
CA THR A 58 19.32 8.85 -9.49
C THR A 58 17.87 9.30 -9.52
N GLY A 59 17.02 8.61 -10.28
CA GLY A 59 15.60 8.94 -10.42
C GLY A 59 14.86 7.93 -11.27
N LEU A 60 13.58 8.19 -11.50
CA LEU A 60 12.74 7.30 -12.32
C LEU A 60 13.21 7.20 -13.76
N GLU A 61 13.84 8.25 -14.28
CA GLU A 61 14.25 8.32 -15.69
C GLU A 61 15.32 7.28 -16.03
N ASN A 62 16.16 6.92 -15.07
CA ASN A 62 17.27 5.99 -15.31
C ASN A 62 17.19 4.70 -14.51
N LEU A 63 15.97 4.28 -14.12
CA LEU A 63 15.77 2.99 -13.45
C LEU A 63 16.30 1.81 -14.25
N LYS A 64 16.28 1.90 -15.58
CA LYS A 64 16.81 0.86 -16.47
C LYS A 64 18.29 0.58 -16.26
N ASP A 65 19.04 1.52 -15.69
CA ASP A 65 20.46 1.37 -15.42
C ASP A 65 20.76 0.57 -14.14
N ALA A 66 19.74 0.23 -13.38
CA ALA A 66 19.89 -0.57 -12.17
C ALA A 66 20.24 -2.02 -12.50
N LYS A 67 21.16 -2.62 -11.74
CA LYS A 67 21.50 -4.03 -11.88
C LYS A 67 20.38 -4.93 -11.40
N SER A 68 19.68 -4.54 -10.35
CA SER A 68 18.51 -5.24 -9.84
C SER A 68 17.57 -4.23 -9.19
N ILE A 69 16.28 -4.56 -9.21
CA ILE A 69 15.21 -3.74 -8.64
C ILE A 69 14.35 -4.64 -7.76
N ALA A 70 14.12 -4.22 -6.52
CA ALA A 70 13.19 -4.88 -5.62
C ALA A 70 11.89 -4.07 -5.59
N MET A 71 10.78 -4.74 -5.81
CA MET A 71 9.46 -4.12 -5.89
C MET A 71 8.44 -5.03 -5.25
N ALA A 72 7.51 -4.44 -4.50
CA ALA A 72 6.43 -5.22 -3.89
C ALA A 72 5.50 -5.81 -4.96
N ASP A 73 4.87 -6.92 -4.62
CA ASP A 73 3.87 -7.55 -5.48
C ASP A 73 2.69 -6.61 -5.72
N GLY A 74 2.04 -6.78 -6.87
CA GLY A 74 0.85 -6.00 -7.24
C GLY A 74 -0.35 -6.17 -6.31
N SER A 75 -0.37 -7.21 -5.48
CA SER A 75 -1.41 -7.39 -4.46
C SER A 75 -1.21 -6.49 -3.24
N VAL A 76 -0.03 -5.89 -3.08
CA VAL A 76 0.28 -4.97 -1.99
C VAL A 76 0.07 -3.54 -2.48
N PRO A 77 -0.52 -2.63 -1.68
CA PRO A 77 -0.79 -1.25 -2.13
C PRO A 77 0.43 -0.54 -2.71
N VAL A 78 1.58 -0.59 -2.05
CA VAL A 78 2.80 0.05 -2.57
C VAL A 78 3.23 -0.56 -3.90
N GLY A 79 3.09 -1.87 -4.08
CA GLY A 79 3.41 -2.53 -5.36
C GLY A 79 2.50 -2.09 -6.49
N LYS A 80 1.21 -1.97 -6.19
CA LYS A 80 0.21 -1.48 -7.16
C LYS A 80 0.52 -0.04 -7.58
N TYR A 81 0.77 0.84 -6.63
CA TYR A 81 1.08 2.24 -6.91
C TYR A 81 2.40 2.40 -7.65
N THR A 82 3.39 1.56 -7.33
CA THR A 82 4.68 1.54 -8.03
C THR A 82 4.48 1.26 -9.53
N ARG A 83 3.66 0.28 -9.86
CA ARG A 83 3.38 -0.07 -11.26
C ARG A 83 2.61 1.02 -11.99
N GLN A 84 1.74 1.74 -11.30
CA GLN A 84 1.02 2.88 -11.87
C GLN A 84 1.95 4.07 -12.14
N ALA A 85 2.93 4.30 -11.28
CA ALA A 85 3.87 5.41 -11.39
C ALA A 85 4.97 5.17 -12.43
N TRP A 86 5.28 3.93 -12.72
CA TRP A 86 6.35 3.56 -13.67
C TRP A 86 5.88 3.77 -15.14
#